data_7181b9010c5e1ba820a8c0018d1e8b70
#
_entry.id   7181b9010c5e1ba820a8c0018d1e8b70
#
_cell.length_a   1.000
_cell.length_b   1.000
_cell.length_c   1.000
_cell.angle_alpha   90.00
_cell.angle_beta   90.00
_cell.angle_gamma   90.00
#
_symmetry.space_group_name_H-M   'P 1'
#
loop_
_entity.id
_entity.type
_entity.pdbx_description
1 polymer ?
#
loop_
_entity_poly.entity_id
_entity_poly.type
_entity_poly.pdbx_seq_one_letter_code
_entity_poly.pdbx_strand_id
1 'polypeptide(L)'
;VSFALMHDFDVPSYDQDVQDADGFPAGATAFYKRLNETDAFVIASPEYNASFPGALKNLIDWVSRYRPQPFNARQGLLLAASPSMMGGNRGLWSLRVPLEHLGARIYPDMFSLAQANQAFDGEGRLVNEQLDARFEKTIVAFMDLVEADTHYHCASKAWSEYLGEPLTAETDREE
;
A
#
# COMPACT_ATOMS: atom_id res chain seq x y z
N VAL A 1 13.72 6.94 1.15
CA VAL A 1 12.26 7.05 1.29
C VAL A 1 11.79 8.32 0.61
N SER A 2 10.75 8.24 -0.22
CA SER A 2 10.09 9.40 -0.84
C SER A 2 8.66 9.50 -0.33
N PHE A 3 8.17 10.73 -0.18
CA PHE A 3 6.84 11.01 0.35
C PHE A 3 5.95 11.66 -0.72
N ALA A 4 4.66 11.34 -0.73
CA ALA A 4 3.66 11.98 -1.58
C ALA A 4 2.32 12.11 -0.83
N LEU A 5 1.55 13.10 -1.16
CA LEU A 5 0.20 13.30 -0.66
C LEU A 5 -0.82 12.81 -1.68
N MET A 6 -1.99 12.38 -1.20
CA MET A 6 -3.05 11.86 -2.07
C MET A 6 -3.47 12.87 -3.17
N HIS A 7 -3.46 14.17 -2.85
CA HIS A 7 -3.82 15.22 -3.80
C HIS A 7 -2.78 15.47 -4.90
N ASP A 8 -1.56 14.90 -4.79
CA ASP A 8 -0.58 14.91 -5.86
C ASP A 8 -0.99 14.02 -7.04
N PHE A 9 -2.01 13.16 -6.83
CA PHE A 9 -2.49 12.15 -7.78
C PHE A 9 -3.98 12.36 -8.09
N ASP A 10 -4.35 13.57 -8.48
CA ASP A 10 -5.74 13.87 -8.82
C ASP A 10 -6.20 13.08 -10.05
N VAL A 11 -7.34 12.39 -9.91
CA VAL A 11 -7.94 11.56 -10.94
C VAL A 11 -9.46 11.76 -10.96
N PRO A 12 -10.12 11.79 -12.13
CA PRO A 12 -11.58 11.78 -12.22
C PRO A 12 -12.14 10.48 -11.64
N SER A 13 -13.44 10.41 -11.40
CA SER A 13 -14.10 9.14 -11.12
C SER A 13 -13.79 8.13 -12.21
N TYR A 14 -13.44 6.89 -11.82
CA TYR A 14 -13.14 5.85 -12.78
C TYR A 14 -14.37 5.57 -13.67
N ASP A 15 -14.13 5.55 -14.95
CA ASP A 15 -15.10 5.23 -15.96
C ASP A 15 -14.38 4.52 -17.11
N GLN A 16 -14.86 3.34 -17.50
CA GLN A 16 -14.28 2.52 -18.55
C GLN A 16 -14.36 3.23 -19.90
N ASP A 17 -15.46 3.90 -20.21
CA ASP A 17 -15.65 4.59 -21.50
C ASP A 17 -14.68 5.77 -21.64
N VAL A 18 -14.41 6.47 -20.52
CA VAL A 18 -13.40 7.53 -20.47
C VAL A 18 -12.00 6.95 -20.66
N GLN A 19 -11.68 5.83 -20.02
CA GLN A 19 -10.39 5.16 -20.20
C GLN A 19 -10.18 4.75 -21.68
N ASP A 20 -11.20 4.20 -22.32
CA ASP A 20 -11.11 3.72 -23.71
C ASP A 20 -10.99 4.88 -24.70
N ALA A 21 -11.61 6.03 -24.40
CA ALA A 21 -11.55 7.22 -25.26
C ALA A 21 -10.28 8.05 -25.07
N ASP A 22 -9.89 8.33 -23.80
CA ASP A 22 -8.89 9.33 -23.44
C ASP A 22 -7.62 8.71 -22.84
N GLY A 23 -7.65 7.41 -22.52
CA GLY A 23 -6.55 6.72 -21.84
C GLY A 23 -6.49 7.03 -20.34
N PHE A 24 -5.28 7.00 -19.78
CA PHE A 24 -5.05 7.16 -18.35
C PHE A 24 -4.86 8.63 -17.96
N PRO A 25 -5.52 9.12 -16.90
CA PRO A 25 -5.30 10.47 -16.41
C PRO A 25 -3.88 10.65 -15.85
N ALA A 26 -3.41 11.90 -15.90
CA ALA A 26 -2.04 12.25 -15.48
C ALA A 26 -1.72 11.82 -14.04
N GLY A 27 -2.68 11.96 -13.11
CA GLY A 27 -2.51 11.54 -11.71
C GLY A 27 -2.33 10.04 -11.57
N ALA A 28 -3.09 9.21 -12.30
CA ALA A 28 -2.91 7.76 -12.30
C ALA A 28 -1.55 7.35 -12.89
N THR A 29 -1.14 8.01 -13.98
CA THR A 29 0.17 7.77 -14.60
C THR A 29 1.32 8.16 -13.67
N ALA A 30 1.20 9.26 -12.94
CA ALA A 30 2.19 9.71 -11.97
C ALA A 30 2.32 8.70 -10.81
N PHE A 31 1.19 8.24 -10.27
CA PHE A 31 1.19 7.23 -9.20
C PHE A 31 1.77 5.89 -9.67
N TYR A 32 1.38 5.42 -10.85
CA TYR A 32 1.92 4.20 -11.47
C TYR A 32 3.45 4.25 -11.60
N LYS A 33 3.98 5.34 -12.18
CA LYS A 33 5.44 5.53 -12.32
C LYS A 33 6.13 5.51 -10.97
N ARG A 34 5.61 6.30 -10.01
CA ARG A 34 6.19 6.39 -8.67
C ARG A 34 6.21 5.03 -7.96
N LEU A 35 5.14 4.26 -8.08
CA LEU A 35 5.07 2.93 -7.47
C LEU A 35 6.09 1.97 -8.11
N ASN A 36 6.29 2.04 -9.43
CA ASN A 36 7.27 1.21 -10.13
C ASN A 36 8.73 1.58 -9.85
N GLU A 37 9.00 2.77 -9.37
CA GLU A 37 10.34 3.23 -8.95
C GLU A 37 10.68 2.84 -7.50
N THR A 38 9.82 2.09 -6.82
CA THR A 38 10.00 1.72 -5.40
C THR A 38 9.95 0.21 -5.21
N ASP A 39 10.70 -0.29 -4.24
CA ASP A 39 10.70 -1.71 -3.85
C ASP A 39 9.48 -2.07 -2.98
N ALA A 40 8.99 -1.10 -2.22
CA ALA A 40 7.87 -1.25 -1.30
C ALA A 40 7.08 0.05 -1.17
N PHE A 41 5.90 -0.02 -0.55
CA PHE A 41 5.09 1.16 -0.27
C PHE A 41 4.56 1.18 1.17
N VAL A 42 4.35 2.39 1.68
CA VAL A 42 3.62 2.63 2.93
C VAL A 42 2.42 3.52 2.63
N ILE A 43 1.23 3.09 3.02
CA ILE A 43 0.01 3.89 2.90
C ILE A 43 -0.50 4.26 4.29
N ALA A 44 -0.46 5.56 4.60
CA ALA A 44 -1.16 6.13 5.74
C ALA A 44 -2.54 6.60 5.29
N SER A 45 -3.59 5.94 5.75
CA SER A 45 -4.97 6.20 5.31
C SER A 45 -5.91 6.48 6.48
N PRO A 46 -6.74 7.53 6.44
CA PRO A 46 -7.81 7.70 7.42
C PRO A 46 -8.90 6.65 7.21
N GLU A 47 -9.72 6.46 8.26
CA GLU A 47 -10.94 5.65 8.18
C GLU A 47 -12.15 6.56 7.96
N TYR A 48 -12.89 6.34 6.89
CA TYR A 48 -14.17 7.00 6.61
C TYR A 48 -15.29 5.96 6.55
N ASN A 49 -16.29 6.09 7.43
CA ASN A 49 -17.46 5.19 7.45
C ASN A 49 -17.07 3.70 7.52
N ALA A 50 -16.15 3.36 8.41
CA ALA A 50 -15.63 2.00 8.61
C ALA A 50 -14.88 1.40 7.41
N SER A 51 -14.40 2.23 6.49
CA SER A 51 -13.62 1.84 5.31
C SER A 51 -12.50 2.85 5.04
N PHE A 52 -11.67 2.60 4.05
CA PHE A 52 -10.72 3.59 3.54
C PHE A 52 -11.42 4.61 2.62
N PRO A 53 -10.84 5.80 2.38
CA PRO A 53 -11.48 6.86 1.59
C PRO A 53 -11.80 6.46 0.15
N GLY A 54 -12.95 6.90 -0.36
CA GLY A 54 -13.35 6.67 -1.74
C GLY A 54 -12.36 7.24 -2.77
N ALA A 55 -11.70 8.36 -2.47
CA ALA A 55 -10.65 8.90 -3.34
C ALA A 55 -9.46 7.94 -3.49
N LEU A 56 -9.04 7.27 -2.41
CA LEU A 56 -7.98 6.26 -2.48
C LEU A 56 -8.45 5.04 -3.27
N LYS A 57 -9.71 4.61 -3.06
CA LYS A 57 -10.29 3.51 -3.86
C LYS A 57 -10.30 3.84 -5.34
N ASN A 58 -10.73 5.05 -5.69
CA ASN A 58 -10.76 5.52 -7.08
C ASN A 58 -9.38 5.54 -7.74
N LEU A 59 -8.35 6.00 -7.01
CA LEU A 59 -6.97 5.95 -7.51
C LEU A 59 -6.49 4.50 -7.72
N ILE A 60 -6.79 3.60 -6.77
CA ILE A 60 -6.48 2.17 -6.91
C ILE A 60 -7.19 1.58 -8.14
N ASP A 61 -8.47 1.93 -8.37
CA ASP A 61 -9.23 1.44 -9.52
C ASP A 61 -8.60 1.87 -10.85
N TRP A 62 -8.22 3.14 -10.99
CA TRP A 62 -7.48 3.61 -12.16
C TRP A 62 -6.15 2.87 -12.34
N VAL A 63 -5.36 2.73 -11.28
CA VAL A 63 -4.02 2.16 -11.34
C VAL A 63 -4.05 0.64 -11.52
N SER A 64 -5.12 -0.01 -11.09
CA SER A 64 -5.35 -1.45 -11.31
C SER A 64 -5.44 -1.85 -12.78
N ARG A 65 -5.69 -0.88 -13.67
CA ARG A 65 -5.83 -1.11 -15.12
C ARG A 65 -4.49 -1.16 -15.86
N TYR A 66 -3.39 -0.73 -15.25
CA TYR A 66 -2.07 -0.83 -15.86
C TYR A 66 -1.58 -2.27 -15.93
N ARG A 67 -0.83 -2.57 -17.00
CA ARG A 67 -0.07 -3.82 -17.14
C ARG A 67 1.40 -3.47 -17.43
N PRO A 68 2.36 -4.10 -16.73
CA PRO A 68 2.16 -5.04 -15.61
C PRO A 68 1.51 -4.37 -14.41
N GLN A 69 0.83 -5.17 -13.56
CA GLN A 69 0.13 -4.68 -12.37
C GLN A 69 1.14 -4.13 -11.36
N PRO A 70 1.07 -2.82 -11.00
CA PRO A 70 2.15 -2.20 -10.21
C PRO A 70 2.18 -2.60 -8.73
N PHE A 71 1.08 -3.13 -8.19
CA PHE A 71 1.06 -3.66 -6.81
C PHE A 71 1.58 -5.09 -6.72
N ASN A 72 1.62 -5.81 -7.84
CA ASN A 72 1.97 -7.23 -7.84
C ASN A 72 3.36 -7.48 -7.24
N ALA A 73 3.43 -8.44 -6.32
CA ALA A 73 4.63 -8.86 -5.59
C ALA A 73 5.32 -7.77 -4.74
N ARG A 74 4.72 -6.59 -4.57
CA ARG A 74 5.28 -5.51 -3.73
C ARG A 74 4.90 -5.66 -2.28
N GLN A 75 5.87 -5.40 -1.40
CA GLN A 75 5.63 -5.32 0.04
C GLN A 75 4.92 -4.00 0.38
N GLY A 76 3.88 -4.06 1.20
CA GLY A 76 3.11 -2.89 1.62
C GLY A 76 2.87 -2.83 3.12
N LEU A 77 3.07 -1.67 3.74
CA LEU A 77 2.71 -1.42 5.14
C LEU A 77 1.54 -0.44 5.20
N LEU A 78 0.55 -0.74 6.03
CA LEU A 78 -0.64 0.10 6.20
C LEU A 78 -0.66 0.75 7.59
N LEU A 79 -0.86 2.06 7.60
CA LEU A 79 -0.90 2.89 8.80
C LEU A 79 -2.20 3.68 8.85
N ALA A 80 -2.72 3.93 10.04
CA ALA A 80 -3.85 4.85 10.27
C ALA A 80 -3.71 5.60 11.58
N ALA A 81 -4.30 6.77 11.65
CA ALA A 81 -4.50 7.52 12.87
C ALA A 81 -5.92 8.10 12.87
N SER A 82 -6.61 8.04 14.02
CA SER A 82 -7.97 8.55 14.16
C SER A 82 -8.22 9.06 15.58
N PRO A 83 -9.02 10.10 15.76
CA PRO A 83 -9.51 10.52 17.07
C PRO A 83 -10.35 9.45 17.78
N SER A 84 -10.88 8.46 17.05
CA SER A 84 -11.70 7.38 17.60
C SER A 84 -10.85 6.36 18.36
N MET A 85 -11.50 5.58 19.22
CA MET A 85 -10.89 4.44 19.92
C MET A 85 -10.44 3.32 18.99
N MET A 86 -10.98 3.27 17.76
CA MET A 86 -10.62 2.25 16.76
C MET A 86 -9.35 2.58 15.99
N GLY A 87 -8.81 3.81 16.10
CA GLY A 87 -7.56 4.22 15.49
C GLY A 87 -7.50 4.12 13.95
N GLY A 88 -8.64 3.89 13.29
CA GLY A 88 -8.68 3.67 11.84
C GLY A 88 -8.49 2.21 11.41
N ASN A 89 -8.51 1.26 12.33
CA ASN A 89 -8.20 -0.14 12.07
C ASN A 89 -9.13 -0.82 11.04
N ARG A 90 -10.44 -0.49 11.05
CA ARG A 90 -11.40 -1.05 10.08
C ARG A 90 -11.10 -0.59 8.65
N GLY A 91 -10.67 0.67 8.50
CA GLY A 91 -10.22 1.22 7.22
C GLY A 91 -9.01 0.44 6.68
N LEU A 92 -8.04 0.10 7.54
CA LEU A 92 -6.87 -0.68 7.13
C LEU A 92 -7.26 -2.11 6.71
N TRP A 93 -8.13 -2.78 7.44
CA TRP A 93 -8.61 -4.11 7.06
C TRP A 93 -9.35 -4.10 5.72
N SER A 94 -10.20 -3.09 5.48
CA SER A 94 -10.89 -2.97 4.20
C SER A 94 -9.94 -2.65 3.04
N LEU A 95 -8.85 -1.90 3.29
CA LEU A 95 -7.84 -1.56 2.29
C LEU A 95 -6.95 -2.77 1.90
N ARG A 96 -6.73 -3.72 2.80
CA ARG A 96 -6.01 -4.96 2.48
C ARG A 96 -6.64 -5.69 1.31
N VAL A 97 -7.97 -5.80 1.31
CA VAL A 97 -8.70 -6.62 0.33
C VAL A 97 -8.35 -6.24 -1.13
N PRO A 98 -8.51 -4.99 -1.58
CA PRO A 98 -8.14 -4.65 -2.96
C PRO A 98 -6.64 -4.73 -3.22
N LEU A 99 -5.78 -4.37 -2.26
CA LEU A 99 -4.33 -4.42 -2.47
C LEU A 99 -3.81 -5.87 -2.59
N GLU A 100 -4.26 -6.77 -1.73
CA GLU A 100 -3.90 -8.20 -1.79
C GLU A 100 -4.50 -8.88 -3.03
N HIS A 101 -5.73 -8.50 -3.44
CA HIS A 101 -6.30 -8.94 -4.72
C HIS A 101 -5.43 -8.54 -5.92
N LEU A 102 -4.85 -7.35 -5.89
CA LEU A 102 -3.92 -6.85 -6.91
C LEU A 102 -2.48 -7.40 -6.77
N GLY A 103 -2.27 -8.36 -5.88
CA GLY A 103 -1.01 -9.08 -5.71
C GLY A 103 -0.01 -8.43 -4.76
N ALA A 104 -0.38 -7.37 -4.02
CA ALA A 104 0.47 -6.81 -2.97
C ALA A 104 0.62 -7.79 -1.80
N ARG A 105 1.78 -7.79 -1.16
CA ARG A 105 2.08 -8.53 0.06
C ARG A 105 1.98 -7.59 1.24
N ILE A 106 0.80 -7.49 1.85
CA ILE A 106 0.58 -6.55 2.94
C ILE A 106 1.14 -7.10 4.25
N TYR A 107 2.05 -6.31 4.85
CA TYR A 107 2.67 -6.64 6.14
C TYR A 107 1.59 -6.87 7.21
N PRO A 108 1.66 -7.97 7.96
CA PRO A 108 0.55 -8.35 8.85
C PRO A 108 0.35 -7.41 10.03
N ASP A 109 1.42 -6.80 10.57
CA ASP A 109 1.35 -5.89 11.70
C ASP A 109 1.09 -4.44 11.24
N MET A 110 -0.17 -4.15 10.92
CA MET A 110 -0.62 -2.80 10.60
C MET A 110 -0.65 -1.92 11.84
N PHE A 111 -0.24 -0.66 11.71
CA PHE A 111 -0.25 0.27 12.84
C PHE A 111 -1.45 1.21 12.78
N SER A 112 -2.32 1.13 13.79
CA SER A 112 -3.47 2.02 13.96
C SER A 112 -3.36 2.80 15.27
N LEU A 113 -3.35 4.14 15.20
CA LEU A 113 -3.22 5.05 16.32
C LEU A 113 -4.59 5.56 16.77
N ALA A 114 -5.08 5.04 17.89
CA ALA A 114 -6.30 5.51 18.53
C ALA A 114 -6.05 6.87 19.22
N GLN A 115 -7.13 7.66 19.38
CA GLN A 115 -7.08 8.95 20.08
C GLN A 115 -5.98 9.88 19.56
N ALA A 116 -5.79 9.93 18.26
CA ALA A 116 -4.68 10.64 17.61
C ALA A 116 -4.60 12.15 17.96
N ASN A 117 -5.73 12.76 18.33
CA ASN A 117 -5.79 14.15 18.81
C ASN A 117 -5.07 14.39 20.15
N GLN A 118 -4.73 13.34 20.89
CA GLN A 118 -4.03 13.40 22.16
C GLN A 118 -2.69 12.63 22.13
N ALA A 119 -2.35 12.04 21.01
CA ALA A 119 -1.25 11.09 20.89
C ALA A 119 0.11 11.74 20.64
N PHE A 120 0.13 13.02 20.27
CA PHE A 120 1.35 13.73 19.91
C PHE A 120 1.65 14.89 20.86
N ASP A 121 2.94 15.10 21.14
CA ASP A 121 3.43 16.29 21.84
C ASP A 121 3.52 17.52 20.90
N GLY A 122 3.98 18.65 21.44
CA GLY A 122 4.15 19.89 20.67
C GLY A 122 5.24 19.83 19.60
N GLU A 123 6.06 18.78 19.59
CA GLU A 123 7.11 18.51 18.60
C GLU A 123 6.72 17.41 17.60
N GLY A 124 5.49 16.89 17.73
CA GLY A 124 4.94 15.85 16.85
C GLY A 124 5.42 14.42 17.15
N ARG A 125 5.96 14.16 18.34
CA ARG A 125 6.38 12.83 18.79
C ARG A 125 5.23 12.15 19.54
N LEU A 126 5.16 10.83 19.48
CA LEU A 126 4.19 10.07 20.28
C LEU A 126 4.50 10.21 21.78
N VAL A 127 3.49 10.64 22.55
CA VAL A 127 3.62 10.81 24.01
C VAL A 127 3.63 9.48 24.76
N ASN A 128 3.11 8.42 24.18
CA ASN A 128 3.12 7.09 24.75
C ASN A 128 4.34 6.31 24.28
N GLU A 129 5.33 6.15 25.14
CA GLU A 129 6.59 5.47 24.85
C GLU A 129 6.41 4.01 24.36
N GLN A 130 5.38 3.30 24.85
CA GLN A 130 5.12 1.92 24.42
C GLN A 130 4.56 1.88 22.97
N LEU A 131 3.72 2.85 22.62
CA LEU A 131 3.22 2.98 21.24
C LEU A 131 4.32 3.43 20.30
N ASP A 132 5.19 4.32 20.73
CA ASP A 132 6.35 4.77 19.97
C ASP A 132 7.30 3.61 19.68
N ALA A 133 7.69 2.87 20.71
CA ALA A 133 8.54 1.68 20.56
C ALA A 133 7.89 0.60 19.68
N ARG A 134 6.56 0.42 19.78
CA ARG A 134 5.83 -0.50 18.90
C ARG A 134 5.86 -0.02 17.45
N PHE A 135 5.65 1.26 17.21
CA PHE A 135 5.69 1.85 15.87
C PHE A 135 7.08 1.67 15.25
N GLU A 136 8.14 2.04 15.99
CA GLU A 136 9.52 1.85 15.56
C GLU A 136 9.81 0.39 15.21
N LYS A 137 9.45 -0.54 16.10
CA LYS A 137 9.60 -1.98 15.86
C LYS A 137 8.88 -2.45 14.59
N THR A 138 7.65 -1.97 14.36
CA THR A 138 6.89 -2.32 13.15
C THR A 138 7.59 -1.82 11.89
N ILE A 139 8.08 -0.56 11.90
CA ILE A 139 8.81 0.01 10.76
C ILE A 139 10.11 -0.76 10.48
N VAL A 140 10.92 -1.01 11.53
CA VAL A 140 12.19 -1.74 11.38
C VAL A 140 11.95 -3.15 10.81
N ALA A 141 11.02 -3.90 11.39
CA ALA A 141 10.72 -5.26 10.92
C ALA A 141 10.15 -5.28 9.48
N PHE A 142 9.37 -4.26 9.09
CA PHE A 142 8.94 -4.10 7.71
C PHE A 142 10.11 -3.81 6.77
N MET A 143 11.03 -2.92 7.16
CA MET A 143 12.21 -2.59 6.35
C MET A 143 13.14 -3.78 6.20
N ASP A 144 13.35 -4.57 7.26
CA ASP A 144 14.15 -5.80 7.20
C ASP A 144 13.53 -6.80 6.20
N LEU A 145 12.19 -6.91 6.17
CA LEU A 145 11.49 -7.75 5.21
C LEU A 145 11.68 -7.25 3.77
N VAL A 146 11.58 -5.94 3.54
CA VAL A 146 11.80 -5.32 2.21
C VAL A 146 13.24 -5.56 1.75
N GLU A 147 14.21 -5.37 2.63
CA GLU A 147 15.62 -5.61 2.34
C GLU A 147 15.86 -7.08 1.99
N ALA A 148 15.30 -8.00 2.75
CA ALA A 148 15.38 -9.43 2.47
C ALA A 148 14.75 -9.80 1.11
N ASP A 149 13.57 -9.26 0.79
CA ASP A 149 12.90 -9.50 -0.50
C ASP A 149 13.73 -8.97 -1.69
N THR A 150 14.39 -7.84 -1.51
CA THR A 150 15.24 -7.22 -2.53
C THR A 150 16.56 -7.98 -2.75
N HIS A 151 17.21 -8.45 -1.67
CA HIS A 151 18.52 -9.09 -1.75
C HIS A 151 18.44 -10.60 -2.02
N TYR A 152 17.37 -11.28 -1.64
CA TYR A 152 17.21 -12.73 -1.75
C TYR A 152 16.27 -13.17 -2.88
N HIS A 153 16.25 -12.46 -3.98
CA HIS A 153 15.52 -12.87 -5.20
C HIS A 153 15.85 -14.31 -5.65
N CYS A 154 17.06 -14.78 -5.35
CA CYS A 154 17.47 -16.16 -5.61
C CYS A 154 16.71 -17.20 -4.77
N ALA A 155 16.25 -16.87 -3.56
CA ALA A 155 15.47 -17.80 -2.74
C ALA A 155 14.06 -18.03 -3.32
N SER A 156 13.40 -16.97 -3.80
CA SER A 156 12.13 -17.06 -4.51
C SER A 156 12.27 -17.89 -5.79
N LYS A 157 13.33 -17.68 -6.54
CA LYS A 157 13.65 -18.45 -7.75
C LYS A 157 13.91 -19.93 -7.46
N ALA A 158 14.69 -20.23 -6.41
CA ALA A 158 14.98 -21.60 -5.99
C ALA A 158 13.72 -22.35 -5.55
N TRP A 159 12.76 -21.68 -4.90
CA TRP A 159 11.47 -22.27 -4.54
C TRP A 159 10.61 -22.59 -5.77
N SER A 160 10.52 -21.69 -6.73
CA SER A 160 9.80 -21.91 -7.97
C SER A 160 10.38 -23.05 -8.77
N GLU A 161 11.73 -23.14 -8.86
CA GLU A 161 12.43 -24.26 -9.49
C GLU A 161 12.20 -25.58 -8.74
N TYR A 162 12.19 -25.56 -7.40
CA TYR A 162 11.93 -26.72 -6.57
C TYR A 162 10.51 -27.26 -6.72
N LEU A 163 9.51 -26.39 -6.84
CA LEU A 163 8.10 -26.74 -7.05
C LEU A 163 7.80 -27.12 -8.51
N GLY A 164 8.78 -27.01 -9.42
CA GLY A 164 8.62 -27.33 -10.83
C GLY A 164 7.77 -26.33 -11.62
N GLU A 165 7.53 -25.16 -11.05
CA GLU A 165 6.83 -24.09 -11.74
C GLU A 165 7.81 -23.28 -12.60
N PRO A 166 7.62 -23.18 -13.93
CA PRO A 166 8.49 -22.36 -14.76
C PRO A 166 8.32 -20.88 -14.40
N LEU A 167 9.44 -20.20 -14.11
CA LEU A 167 9.50 -18.74 -14.02
C LEU A 167 9.31 -18.16 -15.42
N THR A 168 8.07 -18.07 -15.87
CA THR A 168 7.76 -17.29 -17.07
C THR A 168 7.39 -15.89 -16.65
N ALA A 169 7.91 -14.88 -17.36
CA ALA A 169 7.52 -13.48 -17.24
C ALA A 169 6.02 -13.25 -17.59
N GLU A 170 5.29 -14.31 -17.86
CA GLU A 170 3.96 -14.35 -18.44
C GLU A 170 2.91 -15.09 -17.59
N THR A 171 3.12 -15.24 -16.29
CA THR A 171 1.99 -15.60 -15.44
C THR A 171 1.11 -14.38 -15.19
N ASP A 172 0.66 -13.75 -16.26
CA ASP A 172 -0.54 -12.93 -16.23
C ASP A 172 -1.70 -13.86 -15.90
N ARG A 173 -2.35 -13.62 -14.78
CA ARG A 173 -3.68 -14.17 -14.56
C ARG A 173 -4.58 -13.48 -15.57
N GLU A 174 -4.87 -14.17 -16.66
CA GLU A 174 -6.02 -13.81 -17.50
C GLU A 174 -7.26 -13.98 -16.62
N GLU A 175 -7.94 -12.86 -16.30
CA GLU A 175 -9.32 -12.84 -15.86
C GLU A 175 -10.26 -12.86 -17.05
#